data_c68e433d4ed311fa2832840f1b3f027e
#
_entry.id   c68e433d4ed311fa2832840f1b3f027e
#
_cell.length_a   1.000
_cell.length_b   1.000
_cell.length_c   1.000
_cell.angle_alpha   90.00
_cell.angle_beta   90.00
_cell.angle_gamma   90.00
#
_symmetry.space_group_name_H-M   'P 1'
#
loop_
_entity.id
_entity.type
_entity.pdbx_description
1 polymer ?
#
loop_
_entity_poly.entity_id
_entity_poly.type
_entity_poly.pdbx_seq_one_letter_code
_entity_poly.pdbx_strand_id
1 'polypeptide(L)'
;MAKREPRMVSLGYGKFARADRIYAIVPLDPKDRGDGRRTYVHVDDMAEPIVASRSERAILADVEEALTEAAGIPRRRSRGAKGQEKLL
;
A
#
# COMPACT_ATOMS: atom_id res chain seq x y z
N MET A 1 15.42 -13.99 -13.79
CA MET A 1 14.57 -12.83 -14.02
C MET A 1 15.02 -11.65 -13.19
N ALA A 2 15.26 -10.55 -13.82
CA ALA A 2 15.76 -9.39 -13.10
C ALA A 2 14.65 -8.72 -12.32
N LYS A 3 15.00 -8.31 -11.12
CA LYS A 3 14.05 -7.56 -10.31
C LYS A 3 14.05 -6.12 -10.75
N ARG A 4 12.90 -5.51 -10.66
CA ARG A 4 12.78 -4.10 -10.92
C ARG A 4 12.55 -3.38 -9.62
N GLU A 5 12.81 -2.08 -9.62
CA GLU A 5 12.50 -1.30 -8.44
C GLU A 5 10.98 -1.19 -8.32
N PRO A 6 10.46 -1.32 -7.13
CA PRO A 6 9.02 -1.20 -6.94
C PRO A 6 8.54 0.21 -7.24
N ARG A 7 7.31 0.28 -7.69
CA ARG A 7 6.70 1.57 -7.99
C ARG A 7 6.32 2.32 -6.72
N MET A 8 5.99 3.57 -6.90
CA MET A 8 5.48 4.39 -5.81
C MET A 8 4.03 4.02 -5.54
N VAL A 9 3.66 4.10 -4.27
CA VAL A 9 2.31 3.84 -3.82
C VAL A 9 1.71 5.15 -3.35
N SER A 10 0.50 5.44 -3.80
CA SER A 10 -0.19 6.66 -3.43
C SER A 10 -0.72 6.55 -2.00
N LEU A 11 -0.49 7.58 -1.21
CA LEU A 11 -0.94 7.63 0.17
C LEU A 11 -2.10 8.62 0.36
N GLY A 12 -2.45 9.31 -0.72
CA GLY A 12 -3.44 10.37 -0.65
C GLY A 12 -2.77 11.70 -0.40
N TYR A 13 -3.52 12.78 -0.52
CA TYR A 13 -3.00 14.15 -0.35
C TYR A 13 -1.84 14.46 -1.28
N GLY A 14 -1.74 13.77 -2.40
CA GLY A 14 -0.62 13.98 -3.31
C GLY A 14 0.70 13.44 -2.82
N LYS A 15 0.68 12.54 -1.83
CA LYS A 15 1.88 11.96 -1.27
C LYS A 15 2.08 10.55 -1.80
N PHE A 16 3.34 10.19 -1.99
CA PHE A 16 3.70 8.88 -2.52
C PHE A 16 4.93 8.36 -1.78
N ALA A 17 5.03 7.04 -1.67
CA ALA A 17 6.22 6.42 -1.09
C ALA A 17 6.54 5.15 -1.87
N ARG A 18 7.81 4.81 -1.97
CA ARG A 18 8.21 3.57 -2.64
C ARG A 18 7.73 2.38 -1.82
N ALA A 19 7.16 1.41 -2.51
CA ALA A 19 6.58 0.26 -1.82
C ALA A 19 7.60 -0.47 -0.95
N ASP A 20 8.85 -0.56 -1.38
CA ASP A 20 9.86 -1.31 -0.64
C ASP A 20 10.47 -0.51 0.51
N ARG A 21 10.07 0.74 0.69
CA ARG A 21 10.56 1.57 1.78
C ARG A 21 9.55 1.71 2.90
N ILE A 22 8.34 1.24 2.69
CA ILE A 22 7.30 1.29 3.71
C ILE A 22 7.48 0.07 4.61
N TYR A 23 7.71 0.29 5.90
CA TYR A 23 7.92 -0.83 6.80
C TYR A 23 6.83 -0.98 7.85
N ALA A 24 5.94 -0.01 7.99
CA ALA A 24 4.82 -0.15 8.93
C ALA A 24 3.66 0.71 8.48
N ILE A 25 2.47 0.18 8.62
CA ILE A 25 1.24 0.86 8.25
C ILE A 25 0.32 0.73 9.45
N VAL A 26 -0.03 1.86 10.06
CA VAL A 26 -0.77 1.86 11.32
C VAL A 26 -2.02 2.73 11.19
N PRO A 27 -3.21 2.15 11.36
CA PRO A 27 -4.42 2.97 11.29
C PRO A 27 -4.50 3.93 12.48
N LEU A 28 -5.01 5.11 12.23
CA LEU A 28 -5.23 6.06 13.31
C LEU A 28 -6.43 5.62 14.13
N ASP A 29 -6.36 5.92 15.42
CA ASP A 29 -7.50 5.77 16.29
C ASP A 29 -8.67 6.56 15.73
N PRO A 30 -9.91 6.05 15.79
CA PRO A 30 -11.03 6.83 15.27
C PRO A 30 -11.12 8.25 15.83
N LYS A 31 -10.74 8.44 17.08
CA LYS A 31 -10.79 9.77 17.68
C LYS A 31 -9.74 10.71 17.10
N ASP A 32 -8.71 10.18 16.47
CA ASP A 32 -7.66 11.01 15.90
C ASP A 32 -7.84 11.24 14.40
N ARG A 33 -8.90 10.71 13.83
CA ARG A 33 -9.17 10.88 12.41
C ARG A 33 -9.88 12.19 12.22
N GLY A 34 -9.22 13.13 11.64
CA GLY A 34 -9.83 14.38 11.28
C GLY A 34 -9.27 14.80 9.95
N ASP A 35 -10.00 15.60 9.21
CA ASP A 35 -9.52 16.14 7.94
C ASP A 35 -9.08 15.05 6.97
N GLY A 36 -9.74 13.90 7.00
CA GLY A 36 -9.42 12.81 6.09
C GLY A 36 -8.23 11.96 6.48
N ARG A 37 -7.65 12.19 7.66
CA ARG A 37 -6.51 11.39 8.10
C ARG A 37 -6.98 10.00 8.49
N ARG A 38 -6.33 8.98 7.96
CA ARG A 38 -6.73 7.61 8.20
C ARG A 38 -5.61 6.73 8.74
N THR A 39 -4.40 6.93 8.28
CA THR A 39 -3.34 5.95 8.47
C THR A 39 -2.00 6.64 8.61
N TYR A 40 -1.16 6.10 9.51
CA TYR A 40 0.25 6.48 9.57
C TYR A 40 1.03 5.48 8.72
N VAL A 41 1.89 6.00 7.86
CA VAL A 41 2.75 5.16 7.03
C VAL A 41 4.20 5.46 7.40
N HIS A 42 4.89 4.46 7.90
CA HIS A 42 6.28 4.60 8.33
C HIS A 42 7.19 4.19 7.18
N VAL A 43 8.09 5.08 6.82
CA VAL A 43 8.97 4.90 5.68
C VAL A 43 10.41 4.93 6.15
N ASP A 44 11.25 4.05 5.58
CA ASP A 44 12.68 4.02 5.91
C ASP A 44 13.31 5.39 5.78
N ASP A 45 14.18 5.70 6.71
CA ASP A 45 14.96 6.94 6.71
C ASP A 45 14.14 8.20 6.97
N MET A 46 12.89 8.06 7.37
CA MET A 46 12.09 9.20 7.77
C MET A 46 11.84 9.13 9.27
N ALA A 47 12.12 10.22 9.95
CA ALA A 47 11.98 10.26 11.40
C ALA A 47 10.52 10.18 11.84
N GLU A 48 9.64 10.73 11.02
CA GLU A 48 8.23 10.77 11.36
C GLU A 48 7.39 10.10 10.30
N PRO A 49 6.27 9.50 10.71
CA PRO A 49 5.41 8.85 9.71
C PRO A 49 4.70 9.86 8.82
N ILE A 50 4.31 9.39 7.66
CA ILE A 50 3.51 10.19 6.75
C ILE A 50 2.06 9.90 7.05
N VAL A 51 1.26 10.94 7.16
CA VAL A 51 -0.18 10.77 7.38
C VAL A 51 -0.84 10.56 6.03
N ALA A 52 -1.60 9.50 5.92
CA ALA A 52 -2.26 9.12 4.68
C ALA A 52 -3.76 9.23 4.82
N SER A 53 -4.43 9.55 3.72
CA SER A 53 -5.88 9.62 3.70
C SER A 53 -6.51 8.29 3.28
N ARG A 54 -5.71 7.34 2.84
CA ARG A 54 -6.19 6.02 2.43
C ARG A 54 -6.17 5.08 3.62
N SER A 55 -7.03 4.07 3.59
CA SER A 55 -7.08 3.10 4.66
C SER A 55 -5.84 2.21 4.63
N GLU A 56 -5.54 1.60 5.76
CA GLU A 56 -4.40 0.70 5.84
C GLU A 56 -4.56 -0.48 4.91
N ARG A 57 -5.81 -0.95 4.71
CA ARG A 57 -6.04 -2.06 3.79
C ARG A 57 -5.71 -1.70 2.36
N ALA A 58 -6.12 -0.50 1.94
CA ALA A 58 -5.87 -0.07 0.58
C ALA A 58 -4.37 0.10 0.33
N ILE A 59 -3.67 0.69 1.30
CA ILE A 59 -2.24 0.89 1.15
C ILE A 59 -1.51 -0.44 1.16
N LEU A 60 -1.88 -1.33 2.06
CA LEU A 60 -1.23 -2.64 2.14
C LEU A 60 -1.41 -3.42 0.84
N ALA A 61 -2.61 -3.39 0.28
CA ALA A 61 -2.87 -4.09 -0.97
C ALA A 61 -2.00 -3.54 -2.09
N ASP A 62 -1.86 -2.22 -2.16
CA ASP A 62 -1.02 -1.61 -3.18
C ASP A 62 0.45 -1.95 -2.98
N VAL A 63 0.91 -1.97 -1.74
CA VAL A 63 2.30 -2.33 -1.45
C VAL A 63 2.57 -3.76 -1.88
N GLU A 64 1.68 -4.67 -1.54
CA GLU A 64 1.86 -6.07 -1.90
C GLU A 64 1.89 -6.25 -3.41
N GLU A 65 0.99 -5.56 -4.10
CA GLU A 65 0.95 -5.64 -5.54
C GLU A 65 2.22 -5.08 -6.16
N ALA A 66 2.68 -3.94 -5.66
CA ALA A 66 3.88 -3.31 -6.19
C ALA A 66 5.11 -4.18 -5.98
N LEU A 67 5.21 -4.83 -4.82
CA LEU A 67 6.35 -5.70 -4.54
C LEU A 67 6.30 -6.95 -5.40
N THR A 68 5.11 -7.47 -5.63
CA THR A 68 4.95 -8.64 -6.50
C THR A 68 5.36 -8.33 -7.92
N GLU A 69 4.95 -7.16 -8.42
CA GLU A 69 5.33 -6.73 -9.76
C GLU A 69 6.84 -6.59 -9.87
N ALA A 70 7.46 -5.98 -8.86
CA ALA A 70 8.90 -5.75 -8.89
C ALA A 70 9.67 -7.05 -8.84
N ALA A 71 9.13 -8.07 -8.20
CA ALA A 71 9.77 -9.38 -8.14
C ALA A 71 9.61 -10.18 -9.42
N GLY A 72 8.83 -9.66 -10.38
CA GLY A 72 8.61 -10.36 -11.63
C GLY A 72 7.57 -11.45 -11.54
N ILE A 73 6.76 -11.46 -10.49
CA ILE A 73 5.72 -12.46 -10.32
C ILE A 73 4.46 -11.97 -11.00
N PRO A 74 3.84 -12.77 -11.86
CA PRO A 74 2.61 -12.34 -12.54
C PRO A 74 1.50 -12.07 -11.53
N ARG A 75 0.70 -11.04 -11.82
CA ARG A 75 -0.43 -10.73 -10.97
C ARG A 75 -1.52 -11.76 -11.16
N ARG A 76 -2.14 -12.17 -10.06
CA ARG A 76 -3.25 -13.05 -10.15
C ARG A 76 -4.44 -12.26 -10.45
N ARG A 77 -5.07 -12.68 -11.34
CA ARG A 77 -6.20 -11.96 -11.66
C ARG A 77 -7.39 -12.46 -11.03
N SER A 78 -7.56 -12.54 -10.71
CA SER A 78 -8.30 -12.94 -10.16
C SER A 78 -8.84 -13.11 -9.51
N ARG A 79 -8.82 -12.94 -9.33
CA ARG A 79 -9.31 -12.94 -8.70
C ARG A 79 -10.17 -12.61 -8.72
N GLY A 80 -10.22 -12.62 -9.15
CA GLY A 80 -11.05 -12.29 -9.33
C GLY A 80 -11.45 -12.37 -9.64
N ALA A 81 -11.38 -12.48 -9.88
CA ALA A 81 -11.84 -12.54 -10.13
C ALA A 81 -12.42 -13.00 -10.09
N LYS A 82 -12.38 -13.26 -10.01
CA LYS A 82 -12.98 -13.66 -9.86
C LYS A 82 -13.60 -13.93 -9.47
N GLY A 83 -13.59 -14.11 -9.34
CA GLY A 83 -14.29 -14.40 -8.91
C GLY A 83 -14.56 -14.81 -8.98
N GLN A 84 -14.43 -15.06 -8.81
CA GLN A 84 -14.66 -15.50 -8.80
C GLN A 84 -14.79 -16.07 -8.77
N GLU A 85 -14.63 -16.29 -8.82
CA GLU A 85 -14.80 -16.86 -8.65
C GLU A 85 -15.12 -17.33 -8.39
N LYS A 86 -15.20 -17.61 -8.41
CA LYS A 86 -15.58 -18.09 -8.02
C LYS A 86 -15.75 -18.62 -7.57
N LEU A 87 -15.55 -18.87 -7.53
CA LEU A 87 -15.77 -19.36 -7.08
C LEU A 87 -15.88 -19.68 -6.87
N LEU A 88 -15.72 -20.05 -6.97
CA LEU A 88 -15.99 -20.20 -6.72
C LEU A 88 -16.17 -20.29 -6.52
#